data_b5f3ac90d146f17190ce9ff8da24770a
#
_entry.id   b5f3ac90d146f17190ce9ff8da24770a
#
_cell.length_a   1.000
_cell.length_b   1.000
_cell.length_c   1.000
_cell.angle_alpha   90.00
_cell.angle_beta   90.00
_cell.angle_gamma   90.00
#
_symmetry.space_group_name_H-M   'P 1'
#
loop_
_entity.id
_entity.type
_entity.pdbx_description
1 polymer ?
#
loop_
_entity_poly.entity_id
_entity_poly.type
_entity_poly.pdbx_seq_one_letter_code
_entity_poly.pdbx_strand_id
1 'polypeptide(L)'
;MAFIKTIRAREASGAAHDMYKRQEEHWGYVPNYAKVFSHRPEVMARWGRLLAEIRRPADDRRFELVTFVVARELKHSACSLAHGKQLAGIIGKDNVIAIAEGQEPDVLTAAEVTIMHFARDITRDARKITRGRVEELTKIHGLSEEEVFDIAAIASARVFFTKMLDSLGVEPDNAFMSMDLEFREKVGKGRPISHMRPEFTRDEAA
;
A
#
# COMPACT_ATOMS: atom_id res chain seq x y z
N MET A 1 -16.53 7.79 -1.49
CA MET A 1 -16.67 8.40 -0.12
C MET A 1 -16.49 7.30 0.93
N ALA A 2 -16.10 7.64 2.16
CA ALA A 2 -16.09 6.66 3.25
C ALA A 2 -17.51 6.36 3.78
N PHE A 3 -17.72 5.19 4.41
CA PHE A 3 -19.00 4.82 5.03
C PHE A 3 -19.27 5.56 6.34
N ILE A 4 -18.22 6.15 6.95
CA ILE A 4 -18.32 6.99 8.13
C ILE A 4 -18.12 8.45 7.76
N LYS A 5 -18.72 9.36 8.54
CA LYS A 5 -18.48 10.79 8.37
C LYS A 5 -17.02 11.10 8.70
N THR A 6 -16.41 11.97 7.90
CA THR A 6 -15.02 12.43 8.12
C THR A 6 -15.02 13.93 8.30
N ILE A 7 -13.99 14.47 8.95
CA ILE A 7 -13.79 15.92 9.07
C ILE A 7 -13.27 16.42 7.72
N ARG A 8 -13.92 17.43 7.14
CA ARG A 8 -13.42 18.09 5.91
C ARG A 8 -12.08 18.77 6.22
N ALA A 9 -11.18 18.79 5.25
CA ALA A 9 -9.84 19.34 5.45
C ALA A 9 -9.88 20.79 5.96
N ARG A 10 -10.69 21.65 5.36
CA ARG A 10 -10.88 23.05 5.75
C ARG A 10 -11.59 23.25 7.11
N GLU A 11 -12.24 22.23 7.64
CA GLU A 11 -12.94 22.26 8.93
C GLU A 11 -12.11 21.64 10.06
N ALA A 12 -11.01 21.00 9.72
CA ALA A 12 -10.13 20.34 10.68
C ALA A 12 -9.49 21.35 11.62
N SER A 13 -9.25 20.91 12.85
CA SER A 13 -8.57 21.70 13.89
C SER A 13 -7.70 20.78 14.76
N GLY A 14 -6.73 21.38 15.49
CA GLY A 14 -5.84 20.63 16.38
C GLY A 14 -5.13 19.49 15.67
N ALA A 15 -5.01 18.33 16.32
CA ALA A 15 -4.26 17.17 15.82
C ALA A 15 -4.75 16.64 14.45
N ALA A 16 -6.04 16.79 14.15
CA ALA A 16 -6.56 16.39 12.83
C ALA A 16 -6.07 17.36 11.73
N HIS A 17 -6.05 18.66 11.99
CA HIS A 17 -5.50 19.65 11.06
C HIS A 17 -4.00 19.41 10.83
N ASP A 18 -3.22 19.21 11.89
CA ASP A 18 -1.79 18.96 11.78
C ASP A 18 -1.49 17.67 11.02
N MET A 19 -2.32 16.64 11.19
CA MET A 19 -2.23 15.40 10.41
C MET A 19 -2.49 15.69 8.92
N TYR A 20 -3.54 16.41 8.59
CA TYR A 20 -3.88 16.74 7.20
C TYR A 20 -2.80 17.58 6.53
N LYS A 21 -2.26 18.59 7.24
CA LYS A 21 -1.18 19.42 6.72
C LYS A 21 0.05 18.58 6.35
N ARG A 22 0.47 17.64 7.20
CA ARG A 22 1.57 16.71 6.87
C ARG A 22 1.27 15.82 5.67
N GLN A 23 0.01 15.39 5.51
CA GLN A 23 -0.38 14.60 4.33
C GLN A 23 -0.36 15.43 3.06
N GLU A 24 -0.85 16.66 3.13
CA GLU A 24 -0.84 17.60 2.02
C GLU A 24 0.58 17.98 1.59
N GLU A 25 1.48 18.26 2.54
CA GLU A 25 2.90 18.51 2.27
C GLU A 25 3.57 17.35 1.51
N HIS A 26 3.13 16.11 1.78
CA HIS A 26 3.70 14.93 1.15
C HIS A 26 3.06 14.59 -0.22
N TRP A 27 1.74 14.74 -0.34
CA TRP A 27 0.97 14.29 -1.52
C TRP A 27 0.52 15.44 -2.43
N GLY A 28 0.61 16.70 -1.97
CA GLY A 28 0.05 17.86 -2.64
C GLY A 28 -1.46 18.03 -2.44
N TYR A 29 -2.09 17.20 -1.61
CA TYR A 29 -3.51 17.24 -1.24
C TYR A 29 -3.76 16.34 -0.02
N VAL A 30 -4.96 16.43 0.58
CA VAL A 30 -5.37 15.54 1.68
C VAL A 30 -5.96 14.24 1.13
N PRO A 31 -5.24 13.10 1.23
CA PRO A 31 -5.73 11.83 0.67
C PRO A 31 -7.01 11.32 1.37
N ASN A 32 -7.84 10.59 0.63
CA ASN A 32 -9.08 10.02 1.16
C ASN A 32 -8.83 9.09 2.36
N TYR A 33 -7.73 8.33 2.36
CA TYR A 33 -7.39 7.49 3.51
C TYR A 33 -7.13 8.32 4.78
N ALA A 34 -6.51 9.50 4.66
CA ALA A 34 -6.22 10.35 5.81
C ALA A 34 -7.50 10.88 6.47
N LYS A 35 -8.56 11.08 5.68
CA LYS A 35 -9.83 11.59 6.17
C LYS A 35 -10.49 10.68 7.21
N VAL A 36 -10.40 9.37 7.07
CA VAL A 36 -10.92 8.43 8.08
C VAL A 36 -10.12 8.43 9.36
N PHE A 37 -8.82 8.74 9.29
CA PHE A 37 -7.97 8.91 10.47
C PHE A 37 -8.22 10.22 11.22
N SER A 38 -9.04 11.14 10.71
CA SER A 38 -9.44 12.34 11.44
C SER A 38 -10.11 12.04 12.79
N HIS A 39 -10.72 10.84 12.90
CA HIS A 39 -11.27 10.36 14.16
C HIS A 39 -10.21 9.97 15.19
N ARG A 40 -9.01 9.61 14.75
CA ARG A 40 -7.89 9.16 15.61
C ARG A 40 -6.56 9.54 14.95
N PRO A 41 -6.21 10.83 14.88
CA PRO A 41 -4.99 11.30 14.22
C PRO A 41 -3.71 10.71 14.84
N GLU A 42 -3.73 10.36 16.14
CA GLU A 42 -2.61 9.71 16.81
C GLU A 42 -2.37 8.30 16.28
N VAL A 43 -3.44 7.58 15.88
CA VAL A 43 -3.29 6.26 15.25
C VAL A 43 -2.54 6.39 13.93
N MET A 44 -2.88 7.41 13.11
CA MET A 44 -2.14 7.67 11.87
C MET A 44 -0.66 8.00 12.14
N ALA A 45 -0.38 8.82 13.14
CA ALA A 45 1.00 9.17 13.50
C ALA A 45 1.81 7.95 13.96
N ARG A 46 1.21 7.07 14.78
CA ARG A 46 1.86 5.83 15.25
C ARG A 46 2.03 4.83 14.11
N TRP A 47 1.02 4.69 13.27
CA TRP A 47 1.10 3.87 12.07
C TRP A 47 2.24 4.32 11.15
N GLY A 48 2.34 5.62 10.86
CA GLY A 48 3.42 6.15 10.03
C GLY A 48 4.81 5.85 10.59
N ARG A 49 4.99 5.95 11.92
CA ARG A 49 6.25 5.58 12.58
C ARG A 49 6.55 4.09 12.48
N LEU A 50 5.56 3.24 12.77
CA LEU A 50 5.73 1.79 12.65
C LEU A 50 6.09 1.39 11.22
N LEU A 51 5.41 1.95 10.23
CA LEU A 51 5.69 1.65 8.82
C LEU A 51 7.10 2.11 8.41
N ALA A 52 7.57 3.26 8.93
CA ALA A 52 8.93 3.74 8.68
C ALA A 52 9.99 2.77 9.25
N GLU A 53 9.75 2.23 10.45
CA GLU A 53 10.65 1.22 11.05
C GLU A 53 10.64 -0.11 10.27
N ILE A 54 9.47 -0.58 9.85
CA ILE A 54 9.31 -1.79 9.04
C ILE A 54 10.00 -1.64 7.68
N ARG A 55 9.94 -0.45 7.07
CA ARG A 55 10.55 -0.18 5.75
C ARG A 55 12.08 -0.04 5.84
N ARG A 56 12.61 0.45 6.95
CA ARG A 56 14.02 0.87 7.08
C ARG A 56 15.04 -0.20 6.66
N PRO A 57 14.91 -1.49 7.03
CA PRO A 57 15.88 -2.52 6.67
C PRO A 57 15.70 -3.04 5.23
N ALA A 58 14.54 -2.86 4.61
CA ALA A 58 14.25 -3.36 3.28
C ALA A 58 14.74 -2.38 2.20
N ASP A 59 15.29 -2.92 1.10
CA ASP A 59 15.46 -2.12 -0.11
C ASP A 59 14.10 -1.76 -0.74
N ASP A 60 14.08 -0.68 -1.53
CA ASP A 60 12.83 -0.17 -2.12
C ASP A 60 12.17 -1.21 -3.05
N ARG A 61 12.96 -2.00 -3.78
CA ARG A 61 12.42 -3.00 -4.71
C ARG A 61 11.67 -4.10 -3.97
N ARG A 62 12.26 -4.65 -2.89
CA ARG A 62 11.61 -5.66 -2.04
C ARG A 62 10.38 -5.10 -1.33
N PHE A 63 10.50 -3.90 -0.76
CA PHE A 63 9.38 -3.25 -0.07
C PHE A 63 8.19 -3.03 -1.01
N GLU A 64 8.42 -2.48 -2.19
CA GLU A 64 7.35 -2.19 -3.15
C GLU A 64 6.76 -3.48 -3.75
N LEU A 65 7.58 -4.51 -4.03
CA LEU A 65 7.11 -5.80 -4.53
C LEU A 65 6.17 -6.48 -3.52
N VAL A 66 6.60 -6.63 -2.26
CA VAL A 66 5.79 -7.26 -1.21
C VAL A 66 4.49 -6.48 -0.98
N THR A 67 4.59 -5.16 -0.84
CA THR A 67 3.45 -4.28 -0.61
C THR A 67 2.45 -4.34 -1.77
N PHE A 68 2.95 -4.30 -3.01
CA PHE A 68 2.13 -4.38 -4.22
C PHE A 68 1.37 -5.70 -4.31
N VAL A 69 2.07 -6.81 -4.13
CA VAL A 69 1.48 -8.16 -4.20
C VAL A 69 0.38 -8.34 -3.16
N VAL A 70 0.60 -7.89 -1.91
CA VAL A 70 -0.42 -7.92 -0.86
C VAL A 70 -1.64 -7.08 -1.23
N ALA A 71 -1.42 -5.84 -1.72
CA ALA A 71 -2.50 -4.96 -2.13
C ALA A 71 -3.33 -5.57 -3.29
N ARG A 72 -2.68 -6.24 -4.23
CA ARG A 72 -3.32 -6.95 -5.34
C ARG A 72 -4.12 -8.15 -4.86
N GLU A 73 -3.56 -8.96 -3.96
CA GLU A 73 -4.25 -10.11 -3.38
C GLU A 73 -5.53 -9.70 -2.64
N LEU A 74 -5.48 -8.57 -1.93
CA LEU A 74 -6.63 -7.98 -1.24
C LEU A 74 -7.58 -7.21 -2.17
N LYS A 75 -7.25 -7.06 -3.45
CA LYS A 75 -8.02 -6.25 -4.42
C LYS A 75 -8.23 -4.80 -3.96
N HIS A 76 -7.21 -4.20 -3.34
CA HIS A 76 -7.29 -2.83 -2.85
C HIS A 76 -6.73 -1.85 -3.87
N SER A 77 -7.60 -1.21 -4.65
CA SER A 77 -7.23 -0.36 -5.80
C SER A 77 -6.22 0.73 -5.45
N ALA A 78 -6.44 1.52 -4.39
CA ALA A 78 -5.56 2.64 -4.05
C ALA A 78 -4.12 2.19 -3.78
N CYS A 79 -3.93 1.16 -2.93
CA CYS A 79 -2.60 0.64 -2.63
C CYS A 79 -1.96 -0.05 -3.83
N SER A 80 -2.76 -0.79 -4.64
CA SER A 80 -2.24 -1.39 -5.87
C SER A 80 -1.74 -0.35 -6.86
N LEU A 81 -2.48 0.74 -7.06
CA LEU A 81 -2.06 1.84 -7.95
C LEU A 81 -0.85 2.59 -7.42
N ALA A 82 -0.86 2.96 -6.12
CA ALA A 82 0.23 3.71 -5.51
C ALA A 82 1.55 2.93 -5.53
N HIS A 83 1.56 1.71 -4.98
CA HIS A 83 2.76 0.87 -4.90
C HIS A 83 3.13 0.25 -6.25
N GLY A 84 2.14 -0.05 -7.10
CA GLY A 84 2.39 -0.46 -8.47
C GLY A 84 3.11 0.62 -9.28
N LYS A 85 2.78 1.91 -9.10
CA LYS A 85 3.51 3.02 -9.72
C LYS A 85 4.96 3.11 -9.26
N GLN A 86 5.21 2.95 -7.95
CA GLN A 86 6.57 2.95 -7.41
C GLN A 86 7.38 1.76 -7.95
N LEU A 87 6.79 0.57 -7.92
CA LEU A 87 7.42 -0.64 -8.44
C LEU A 87 7.68 -0.52 -9.96
N ALA A 88 6.77 0.11 -10.73
CA ALA A 88 6.95 0.33 -12.17
C ALA A 88 8.15 1.24 -12.47
N GLY A 89 8.48 2.17 -11.59
CA GLY A 89 9.72 2.96 -11.67
C GLY A 89 10.99 2.13 -11.49
N ILE A 90 10.89 0.94 -10.89
CA ILE A 90 12.03 0.06 -10.59
C ILE A 90 12.17 -1.07 -11.62
N ILE A 91 11.05 -1.73 -11.96
CA ILE A 91 11.07 -2.92 -12.83
C ILE A 91 10.40 -2.72 -14.18
N GLY A 92 9.81 -1.56 -14.44
CA GLY A 92 9.05 -1.26 -15.66
C GLY A 92 7.55 -1.55 -15.55
N LYS A 93 6.75 -0.74 -16.27
CA LYS A 93 5.27 -0.78 -16.26
C LYS A 93 4.74 -2.16 -16.65
N ASP A 94 5.24 -2.72 -17.72
CA ASP A 94 4.72 -3.97 -18.30
C ASP A 94 4.94 -5.16 -17.36
N ASN A 95 6.06 -5.20 -16.64
CA ASN A 95 6.34 -6.21 -15.63
C ASN A 95 5.39 -6.11 -14.43
N VAL A 96 5.04 -4.90 -14.00
CA VAL A 96 4.05 -4.71 -12.93
C VAL A 96 2.66 -5.15 -13.38
N ILE A 97 2.28 -4.87 -14.62
CA ILE A 97 1.02 -5.36 -15.21
C ILE A 97 1.02 -6.88 -15.25
N ALA A 98 2.11 -7.51 -15.69
CA ALA A 98 2.26 -8.97 -15.72
C ALA A 98 2.07 -9.59 -14.32
N ILE A 99 2.72 -9.02 -13.29
CA ILE A 99 2.53 -9.46 -11.89
C ILE A 99 1.07 -9.26 -11.44
N ALA A 100 0.43 -8.15 -11.83
CA ALA A 100 -0.97 -7.88 -11.51
C ALA A 100 -1.93 -8.90 -12.16
N GLU A 101 -1.56 -9.48 -13.29
CA GLU A 101 -2.29 -10.53 -14.01
C GLU A 101 -1.92 -11.96 -13.56
N GLY A 102 -1.03 -12.08 -12.57
CA GLY A 102 -0.63 -13.36 -11.96
C GLY A 102 0.55 -14.03 -12.64
N GLN A 103 1.27 -13.32 -13.50
CA GLN A 103 2.48 -13.81 -14.17
C GLN A 103 3.73 -13.57 -13.31
N GLU A 104 4.82 -14.20 -13.67
CA GLU A 104 6.14 -14.11 -13.05
C GLU A 104 7.16 -13.66 -14.10
N PRO A 105 7.27 -12.34 -14.37
CA PRO A 105 8.13 -11.86 -15.44
C PRO A 105 9.62 -12.12 -15.14
N ASP A 106 10.40 -12.34 -16.20
CA ASP A 106 11.83 -12.69 -16.12
C ASP A 106 12.72 -11.63 -15.42
N VAL A 107 12.22 -10.44 -15.21
CA VAL A 107 12.90 -9.39 -14.44
C VAL A 107 12.99 -9.74 -12.95
N LEU A 108 12.16 -10.66 -12.47
CA LEU A 108 12.20 -11.13 -11.08
C LEU A 108 13.21 -12.27 -10.93
N THR A 109 14.01 -12.19 -9.88
CA THR A 109 14.86 -13.31 -9.47
C THR A 109 14.01 -14.44 -8.86
N ALA A 110 14.53 -15.68 -8.83
CA ALA A 110 13.85 -16.79 -8.18
C ALA A 110 13.52 -16.52 -6.70
N ALA A 111 14.41 -15.79 -6.01
CA ALA A 111 14.17 -15.34 -4.63
C ALA A 111 12.95 -14.40 -4.56
N GLU A 112 12.85 -13.42 -5.45
CA GLU A 112 11.72 -12.48 -5.49
C GLU A 112 10.39 -13.16 -5.83
N VAL A 113 10.39 -14.16 -6.71
CA VAL A 113 9.21 -14.98 -6.98
C VAL A 113 8.78 -15.73 -5.71
N THR A 114 9.72 -16.34 -4.98
CA THR A 114 9.42 -17.02 -3.71
C THR A 114 8.92 -16.05 -2.64
N ILE A 115 9.52 -14.85 -2.52
CA ILE A 115 9.06 -13.77 -1.63
C ILE A 115 7.62 -13.35 -1.98
N MET A 116 7.33 -13.19 -3.27
CA MET A 116 5.99 -12.84 -3.76
C MET A 116 4.95 -13.89 -3.37
N HIS A 117 5.28 -15.17 -3.51
CA HIS A 117 4.41 -16.26 -3.08
C HIS A 117 4.22 -16.28 -1.57
N PHE A 118 5.29 -16.10 -0.79
CA PHE A 118 5.21 -16.02 0.66
C PHE A 118 4.31 -14.87 1.13
N ALA A 119 4.42 -13.69 0.52
CA ALA A 119 3.56 -12.55 0.80
C ALA A 119 2.09 -12.82 0.48
N ARG A 120 1.80 -13.54 -0.63
CA ARG A 120 0.44 -14.00 -0.97
C ARG A 120 -0.09 -14.99 0.07
N ASP A 121 0.72 -15.95 0.50
CA ASP A 121 0.33 -16.95 1.50
C ASP A 121 -0.01 -16.28 2.85
N ILE A 122 0.81 -15.32 3.32
CA ILE A 122 0.52 -14.50 4.51
C ILE A 122 -0.84 -13.82 4.36
N THR A 123 -1.12 -13.26 3.19
CA THR A 123 -2.33 -12.48 2.93
C THR A 123 -3.58 -13.36 2.90
N ARG A 124 -3.48 -14.57 2.33
CA ARG A 124 -4.60 -15.51 2.16
C ARG A 124 -4.94 -16.25 3.46
N ASP A 125 -3.98 -16.95 4.01
CA ASP A 125 -4.11 -17.68 5.27
C ASP A 125 -2.72 -17.99 5.87
N ALA A 126 -2.23 -17.10 6.72
CA ALA A 126 -0.92 -17.24 7.35
C ALA A 126 -0.75 -18.54 8.18
N ARG A 127 -1.87 -19.17 8.64
CA ARG A 127 -1.82 -20.43 9.38
C ARG A 127 -1.38 -21.62 8.53
N LYS A 128 -1.47 -21.51 7.20
CA LYS A 128 -1.02 -22.54 6.26
C LYS A 128 0.46 -22.46 5.93
N ILE A 129 1.15 -21.42 6.37
CA ILE A 129 2.60 -21.31 6.19
C ILE A 129 3.28 -22.38 7.04
N THR A 130 4.14 -23.15 6.40
CA THR A 130 4.90 -24.23 7.03
C THR A 130 6.36 -23.81 7.26
N ARG A 131 7.05 -24.56 8.13
CA ARG A 131 8.51 -24.40 8.28
C ARG A 131 9.24 -24.53 6.94
N GLY A 132 8.83 -25.47 6.08
CA GLY A 132 9.42 -25.67 4.76
C GLY A 132 9.35 -24.43 3.86
N ARG A 133 8.27 -23.63 3.97
CA ARG A 133 8.16 -22.36 3.24
C ARG A 133 9.19 -21.33 3.71
N VAL A 134 9.47 -21.26 5.01
CA VAL A 134 10.53 -20.40 5.56
C VAL A 134 11.92 -20.93 5.19
N GLU A 135 12.12 -22.24 5.25
CA GLU A 135 13.39 -22.88 4.85
C GLU A 135 13.71 -22.70 3.37
N GLU A 136 12.72 -22.63 2.50
CA GLU A 136 12.90 -22.29 1.08
C GLU A 136 13.53 -20.89 0.94
N LEU A 137 13.02 -19.89 1.66
CA LEU A 137 13.59 -18.54 1.66
C LEU A 137 15.01 -18.51 2.23
N THR A 138 15.25 -19.18 3.36
CA THR A 138 16.53 -19.10 4.06
C THR A 138 17.60 -20.03 3.47
N LYS A 139 17.27 -21.30 3.22
CA LYS A 139 18.26 -22.32 2.81
C LYS A 139 18.49 -22.36 1.31
N ILE A 140 17.44 -22.08 0.50
CA ILE A 140 17.55 -22.12 -0.97
C ILE A 140 17.93 -20.76 -1.53
N HIS A 141 17.27 -19.68 -1.02
CA HIS A 141 17.50 -18.33 -1.52
C HIS A 141 18.45 -17.49 -0.68
N GLY A 142 18.94 -18.01 0.45
CA GLY A 142 19.96 -17.38 1.27
C GLY A 142 19.52 -16.15 2.05
N LEU A 143 18.21 -15.94 2.24
CA LEU A 143 17.72 -14.85 3.08
C LEU A 143 18.06 -15.12 4.55
N SER A 144 18.37 -14.06 5.29
CA SER A 144 18.48 -14.17 6.75
C SER A 144 17.10 -14.32 7.42
N GLU A 145 17.08 -14.76 8.67
CA GLU A 145 15.82 -14.81 9.43
C GLU A 145 15.24 -13.43 9.68
N GLU A 146 16.08 -12.40 9.80
CA GLU A 146 15.67 -10.99 9.89
C GLU A 146 14.98 -10.54 8.60
N GLU A 147 15.51 -10.90 7.43
CA GLU A 147 14.88 -10.55 6.14
C GLU A 147 13.51 -11.26 5.97
N VAL A 148 13.38 -12.50 6.42
CA VAL A 148 12.08 -13.19 6.45
C VAL A 148 11.10 -12.51 7.40
N PHE A 149 11.56 -12.07 8.58
CA PHE A 149 10.77 -11.27 9.51
C PHE A 149 10.30 -9.96 8.85
N ASP A 150 11.20 -9.25 8.18
CA ASP A 150 10.89 -7.98 7.51
C ASP A 150 9.81 -8.17 6.43
N ILE A 151 9.91 -9.21 5.61
CA ILE A 151 8.90 -9.54 4.60
C ILE A 151 7.54 -9.81 5.26
N ALA A 152 7.52 -10.59 6.33
CA ALA A 152 6.29 -10.89 7.06
C ALA A 152 5.69 -9.62 7.71
N ALA A 153 6.53 -8.74 8.26
CA ALA A 153 6.12 -7.46 8.83
C ALA A 153 5.53 -6.53 7.77
N ILE A 154 6.20 -6.37 6.62
CA ILE A 154 5.72 -5.55 5.48
C ILE A 154 4.35 -6.06 5.01
N ALA A 155 4.22 -7.37 4.78
CA ALA A 155 2.98 -7.98 4.32
C ALA A 155 1.84 -7.76 5.33
N SER A 156 2.07 -8.05 6.62
CA SER A 156 1.07 -7.90 7.69
C SER A 156 0.66 -6.44 7.90
N ALA A 157 1.60 -5.52 7.85
CA ALA A 157 1.34 -4.10 7.92
C ALA A 157 0.44 -3.64 6.77
N ARG A 158 0.69 -4.11 5.55
CA ARG A 158 -0.16 -3.80 4.41
C ARG A 158 -1.57 -4.38 4.56
N VAL A 159 -1.70 -5.62 5.05
CA VAL A 159 -3.00 -6.23 5.35
C VAL A 159 -3.80 -5.39 6.34
N PHE A 160 -3.18 -4.94 7.43
CA PHE A 160 -3.83 -4.05 8.40
C PHE A 160 -4.39 -2.80 7.74
N PHE A 161 -3.54 -2.07 7.02
CA PHE A 161 -3.91 -0.79 6.43
C PHE A 161 -5.03 -0.94 5.38
N THR A 162 -4.88 -1.90 4.46
CA THR A 162 -5.85 -2.11 3.39
C THR A 162 -7.20 -2.56 3.93
N LYS A 163 -7.22 -3.54 4.84
CA LYS A 163 -8.47 -4.04 5.42
C LYS A 163 -9.21 -2.97 6.21
N MET A 164 -8.49 -2.14 6.97
CA MET A 164 -9.10 -1.02 7.69
C MET A 164 -9.75 -0.03 6.72
N LEU A 165 -9.07 0.36 5.64
CA LEU A 165 -9.62 1.30 4.65
C LEU A 165 -10.81 0.71 3.90
N ASP A 166 -10.72 -0.56 3.47
CA ASP A 166 -11.83 -1.23 2.78
C ASP A 166 -13.06 -1.41 3.67
N SER A 167 -12.88 -1.75 4.94
CA SER A 167 -14.00 -1.88 5.88
C SER A 167 -14.71 -0.54 6.14
N LEU A 168 -14.02 0.58 5.94
CA LEU A 168 -14.58 1.92 6.05
C LEU A 168 -15.02 2.52 4.70
N GLY A 169 -14.92 1.77 3.61
CA GLY A 169 -15.39 2.16 2.29
C GLY A 169 -14.57 3.26 1.63
N VAL A 170 -13.28 3.38 1.96
CA VAL A 170 -12.42 4.43 1.40
C VAL A 170 -12.16 4.15 -0.08
N GLU A 171 -12.56 5.10 -0.93
CA GLU A 171 -12.28 5.08 -2.37
C GLU A 171 -10.86 5.58 -2.67
N PRO A 172 -10.19 5.03 -3.70
CA PRO A 172 -8.96 5.64 -4.23
C PRO A 172 -9.15 7.11 -4.60
N ASP A 173 -8.12 7.92 -4.42
CA ASP A 173 -8.16 9.34 -4.71
C ASP A 173 -8.36 9.64 -6.21
N ASN A 174 -9.06 10.72 -6.52
CA ASN A 174 -9.23 11.20 -7.91
C ASN A 174 -7.89 11.45 -8.62
N ALA A 175 -6.83 11.78 -7.87
CA ALA A 175 -5.49 11.97 -8.41
C ALA A 175 -4.98 10.76 -9.22
N PHE A 176 -5.44 9.54 -8.93
CA PHE A 176 -5.11 8.35 -9.71
C PHE A 176 -5.66 8.37 -11.14
N MET A 177 -6.64 9.24 -11.44
CA MET A 177 -7.17 9.40 -12.81
C MET A 177 -6.12 9.94 -13.80
N SER A 178 -5.07 10.59 -13.33
CA SER A 178 -3.95 11.06 -14.16
C SER A 178 -2.99 9.96 -14.61
N MET A 179 -3.08 8.76 -14.02
CA MET A 179 -2.26 7.61 -14.43
C MET A 179 -2.73 7.08 -15.80
N ASP A 180 -1.81 6.41 -16.49
CA ASP A 180 -2.10 5.69 -17.74
C ASP A 180 -3.34 4.79 -17.61
N LEU A 181 -4.21 4.80 -18.63
CA LEU A 181 -5.50 4.10 -18.59
C LEU A 181 -5.33 2.60 -18.45
N GLU A 182 -4.46 2.01 -19.27
CA GLU A 182 -4.19 0.57 -19.25
C GLU A 182 -3.68 0.14 -17.85
N PHE A 183 -2.74 0.91 -17.30
CA PHE A 183 -2.21 0.65 -15.96
C PHE A 183 -3.32 0.70 -14.90
N ARG A 184 -4.21 1.69 -14.96
CA ARG A 184 -5.33 1.78 -14.02
C ARG A 184 -6.28 0.60 -14.11
N GLU A 185 -6.61 0.15 -15.32
CA GLU A 185 -7.53 -0.97 -15.56
C GLU A 185 -6.94 -2.31 -15.16
N LYS A 186 -5.65 -2.53 -15.45
CA LYS A 186 -4.95 -3.78 -15.16
C LYS A 186 -4.56 -3.91 -13.69
N VAL A 187 -4.10 -2.81 -13.10
CA VAL A 187 -3.56 -2.77 -11.73
C VAL A 187 -4.60 -2.40 -10.68
N GLY A 188 -5.53 -1.52 -10.98
CA GLY A 188 -6.49 -0.92 -10.05
C GLY A 188 -7.75 -1.74 -9.79
N LYS A 189 -7.64 -3.03 -9.46
CA LYS A 189 -8.83 -3.87 -9.17
C LYS A 189 -9.33 -3.67 -7.74
N GLY A 190 -10.63 -3.37 -7.58
CA GLY A 190 -11.29 -3.18 -6.29
C GLY A 190 -12.25 -2.01 -6.33
N ARG A 191 -12.21 -1.13 -5.32
CA ARG A 191 -13.08 0.05 -5.32
C ARG A 191 -12.75 1.00 -6.46
N PRO A 192 -13.79 1.61 -7.08
CA PRO A 192 -13.59 2.58 -8.14
C PRO A 192 -12.87 3.83 -7.62
N ILE A 193 -12.13 4.49 -8.52
CA ILE A 193 -11.51 5.78 -8.22
C ILE A 193 -12.59 6.82 -7.95
N SER A 194 -12.42 7.60 -6.90
CA SER A 194 -13.34 8.64 -6.50
C SER A 194 -13.47 9.73 -7.58
N HIS A 195 -14.70 10.20 -7.82
CA HIS A 195 -14.96 11.36 -8.68
C HIS A 195 -14.82 12.69 -7.92
N MET A 196 -14.66 12.64 -6.60
CA MET A 196 -14.50 13.85 -5.79
C MET A 196 -13.13 14.46 -6.01
N ARG A 197 -13.11 15.79 -6.19
CA ARG A 197 -11.85 16.54 -6.28
C ARG A 197 -11.06 16.43 -4.98
N PRO A 198 -9.72 16.50 -5.06
CA PRO A 198 -8.86 16.59 -3.88
C PRO A 198 -9.29 17.73 -2.94
N GLU A 199 -9.14 17.53 -1.66
CA GLU A 199 -9.33 18.56 -0.64
C GLU A 199 -7.97 19.06 -0.14
N PHE A 200 -7.94 20.35 0.23
CA PHE A 200 -6.76 21.05 0.73
C PHE A 200 -7.07 21.63 2.12
N THR A 201 -6.03 21.90 2.91
CA THR A 201 -6.16 22.59 4.20
C THR A 201 -6.47 24.06 4.01
N ARG A 202 -6.79 24.78 5.10
CA ARG A 202 -7.22 26.20 5.03
C ARG A 202 -6.15 27.13 4.46
N ASP A 203 -4.89 26.78 4.62
CA ASP A 203 -3.76 27.66 4.31
C ASP A 203 -3.52 27.84 2.79
N GLU A 204 -4.11 26.97 1.93
CA GLU A 204 -4.00 27.07 0.47
C GLU A 204 -5.26 27.64 -0.22
N ALA A 205 -6.29 28.00 0.55
CA ALA A 205 -7.55 28.54 0.03
C ALA A 205 -7.59 30.09 0.03
N ALA A 206 -6.45 30.77 0.19
CA ALA A 206 -6.33 32.23 0.21
C ALA A 206 -5.70 32.76 -1.09
#